data_af3e25ecaf2d3b0bfe2927709d6137fd
#
_entry.id   af3e25ecaf2d3b0bfe2927709d6137fd
#
_cell.length_a   1.000
_cell.length_b   1.000
_cell.length_c   1.000
_cell.angle_alpha   90.00
_cell.angle_beta   90.00
_cell.angle_gamma   90.00
#
_symmetry.space_group_name_H-M   'P 1'
#
loop_
_entity.id
_entity.type
_entity.pdbx_description
1 polymer ?
#
loop_
_entity_poly.entity_id
_entity_poly.type
_entity_poly.pdbx_seq_one_letter_code
_entity_poly.pdbx_strand_id
1 'polypeptide(L)'
;MKQMKRRILNIASYEKPTLQKKLKSFIAFLMISILLFGLTPFVSTYATDEKQYQWNTTSKNCSEIDLRNYFGKYEGSFVLYDLKRDVWKIHNIDRAVLRVAPNSTYKIYDALFGLEEGVITPANSLIKWNGKNYPFEAWNTDQTLQSAMGASVNWYFQTIDERLGADSIQKYTKSDMEMRI
;
A
#
# COMPACT_ATOMS: atom_id res chain seq x y z
N MET A 1 -22.37 -35.28 -12.43
CA MET A 1 -22.86 -35.76 -13.73
C MET A 1 -23.47 -34.66 -14.63
N LYS A 2 -24.28 -33.70 -14.17
CA LYS A 2 -24.86 -32.63 -15.01
C LYS A 2 -23.84 -31.74 -15.77
N GLN A 3 -22.73 -31.38 -15.18
CA GLN A 3 -21.70 -30.53 -15.81
C GLN A 3 -20.94 -31.21 -16.94
N MET A 4 -20.65 -32.51 -16.80
CA MET A 4 -19.93 -33.26 -17.84
C MET A 4 -20.82 -33.46 -19.09
N LYS A 5 -22.10 -33.78 -18.86
CA LYS A 5 -23.08 -33.88 -19.95
C LYS A 5 -23.23 -32.56 -20.73
N ARG A 6 -23.24 -31.43 -20.03
CA ARG A 6 -23.30 -30.08 -20.65
C ARG A 6 -22.04 -29.77 -21.47
N ARG A 7 -20.83 -30.16 -20.99
CA ARG A 7 -19.60 -30.00 -21.75
C ARG A 7 -19.55 -30.83 -23.01
N ILE A 8 -19.99 -32.09 -22.93
CA ILE A 8 -20.08 -32.99 -24.11
C ILE A 8 -21.05 -32.46 -25.14
N LEU A 9 -22.22 -31.99 -24.73
CA LEU A 9 -23.22 -31.39 -25.63
C LEU A 9 -22.66 -30.11 -26.30
N ASN A 10 -21.94 -29.26 -25.57
CA ASN A 10 -21.33 -28.07 -26.14
C ASN A 10 -20.22 -28.37 -27.15
N ILE A 11 -19.48 -29.49 -26.97
CA ILE A 11 -18.48 -29.93 -27.94
C ILE A 11 -19.13 -30.53 -29.16
N ALA A 12 -20.18 -31.34 -28.97
CA ALA A 12 -20.94 -31.99 -30.08
C ALA A 12 -21.73 -30.99 -30.92
N SER A 13 -22.13 -29.84 -30.35
CA SER A 13 -22.84 -28.75 -31.04
C SER A 13 -21.94 -27.65 -31.54
N TYR A 14 -20.61 -27.82 -31.51
CA TYR A 14 -19.66 -26.82 -31.95
C TYR A 14 -19.71 -26.62 -33.46
N GLU A 15 -20.27 -25.50 -33.89
CA GLU A 15 -20.18 -25.03 -35.26
C GLU A 15 -19.03 -24.02 -35.41
N LYS A 16 -18.23 -24.17 -36.47
CA LYS A 16 -17.18 -23.20 -36.77
C LYS A 16 -17.78 -21.81 -36.95
N PRO A 17 -17.33 -20.81 -36.19
CA PRO A 17 -17.91 -19.48 -36.31
C PRO A 17 -17.72 -18.91 -37.72
N THR A 18 -18.78 -18.37 -38.29
CA THR A 18 -18.76 -17.70 -39.61
C THR A 18 -17.84 -16.48 -39.56
N LEU A 19 -17.32 -16.05 -40.68
CA LEU A 19 -16.44 -14.88 -40.81
C LEU A 19 -17.07 -13.63 -40.16
N GLN A 20 -18.37 -13.45 -40.30
CA GLN A 20 -19.12 -12.36 -39.67
C GLN A 20 -19.14 -12.45 -38.12
N LYS A 21 -19.26 -13.65 -37.55
CA LYS A 21 -19.20 -13.83 -36.08
C LYS A 21 -17.78 -13.55 -35.56
N LYS A 22 -16.75 -13.97 -36.30
CA LYS A 22 -15.32 -13.66 -35.94
C LYS A 22 -15.05 -12.15 -35.98
N LEU A 23 -15.55 -11.47 -37.02
CA LEU A 23 -15.39 -10.01 -37.17
C LEU A 23 -16.11 -9.26 -36.03
N LYS A 24 -17.31 -9.63 -35.69
CA LYS A 24 -18.05 -9.03 -34.55
C LYS A 24 -17.32 -9.23 -33.23
N SER A 25 -16.77 -10.43 -32.95
CA SER A 25 -16.00 -10.71 -31.76
C SER A 25 -14.69 -9.91 -31.71
N PHE A 26 -14.03 -9.73 -32.86
CA PHE A 26 -12.83 -8.92 -32.97
C PHE A 26 -13.11 -7.44 -32.72
N ILE A 27 -14.18 -6.90 -33.29
CA ILE A 27 -14.63 -5.51 -33.04
C ILE A 27 -14.98 -5.30 -31.55
N ALA A 28 -15.70 -6.25 -30.94
CA ALA A 28 -16.04 -6.18 -29.51
C ALA A 28 -14.76 -6.22 -28.63
N PHE A 29 -13.79 -7.07 -28.96
CA PHE A 29 -12.50 -7.12 -28.27
C PHE A 29 -11.72 -5.81 -28.41
N LEU A 30 -11.69 -5.24 -29.60
CA LEU A 30 -11.01 -3.98 -29.90
C LEU A 30 -11.66 -2.80 -29.14
N MET A 31 -12.98 -2.76 -29.08
CA MET A 31 -13.75 -1.76 -28.31
C MET A 31 -13.45 -1.87 -26.80
N ILE A 32 -13.44 -3.07 -26.25
CA ILE A 32 -13.09 -3.31 -24.85
C ILE A 32 -11.63 -2.91 -24.57
N SER A 33 -10.71 -3.23 -25.48
CA SER A 33 -9.30 -2.85 -25.36
C SER A 33 -9.13 -1.33 -25.40
N ILE A 34 -9.82 -0.62 -26.30
CA ILE A 34 -9.80 0.85 -26.35
C ILE A 34 -10.38 1.44 -25.05
N LEU A 35 -11.44 0.86 -24.50
CA LEU A 35 -12.05 1.31 -23.25
C LEU A 35 -11.12 1.10 -22.05
N LEU A 36 -10.42 -0.03 -22.00
CA LEU A 36 -9.49 -0.36 -20.92
C LEU A 36 -8.18 0.42 -21.03
N PHE A 37 -7.61 0.54 -22.23
CA PHE A 37 -6.32 1.22 -22.44
C PHE A 37 -6.47 2.72 -22.74
N GLY A 38 -7.59 3.18 -23.25
CA GLY A 38 -7.89 4.58 -23.49
C GLY A 38 -8.16 5.38 -22.20
N LEU A 39 -8.54 4.70 -21.11
CA LEU A 39 -8.73 5.31 -19.80
C LEU A 39 -7.44 5.37 -18.95
N THR A 40 -6.38 4.64 -19.34
CA THR A 40 -5.13 4.60 -18.57
C THR A 40 -4.41 5.95 -18.45
N PRO A 41 -4.36 6.82 -19.47
CA PRO A 41 -3.80 8.16 -19.30
C PRO A 41 -4.65 9.06 -18.38
N PHE A 42 -5.96 8.79 -18.29
CA PHE A 42 -6.86 9.58 -17.41
C PHE A 42 -6.68 9.25 -15.93
N VAL A 43 -6.35 8.00 -15.60
CA VAL A 43 -6.12 7.56 -14.21
C VAL A 43 -4.76 8.04 -13.72
N SER A 44 -3.75 8.13 -14.59
CA SER A 44 -2.41 8.61 -14.22
C SER A 44 -2.34 10.13 -14.02
N THR A 45 -3.28 10.90 -14.57
CA THR A 45 -3.31 12.38 -14.43
C THR A 45 -3.86 12.84 -13.08
N TYR A 46 -4.58 11.99 -12.35
CA TYR A 46 -5.05 12.32 -10.99
C TYR A 46 -4.01 12.06 -9.90
N ALA A 47 -2.87 11.46 -10.23
CA ALA A 47 -1.80 11.15 -9.28
C ALA A 47 -0.68 12.21 -9.25
N THR A 48 -0.76 13.29 -10.02
CA THR A 48 0.37 14.21 -10.25
C THR A 48 0.24 15.58 -9.60
N ASP A 49 -0.73 15.80 -8.71
CA ASP A 49 -0.70 16.99 -7.83
C ASP A 49 -0.05 16.63 -6.48
N GLU A 50 1.06 15.90 -6.56
CA GLU A 50 1.92 15.68 -5.41
C GLU A 50 2.60 17.00 -5.07
N LYS A 51 2.11 17.71 -4.06
CA LYS A 51 2.91 18.69 -3.35
C LYS A 51 4.17 17.98 -2.88
N GLN A 52 5.24 18.12 -3.64
CA GLN A 52 6.55 17.65 -3.26
C GLN A 52 6.89 18.30 -1.93
N TYR A 53 7.14 17.50 -0.90
CA TYR A 53 7.57 18.03 0.39
C TYR A 53 8.85 18.83 0.17
N GLN A 54 8.77 20.15 0.35
CA GLN A 54 9.94 21.00 0.26
C GLN A 54 10.66 20.98 1.60
N TRP A 55 11.69 20.15 1.66
CA TRP A 55 12.59 20.16 2.77
C TRP A 55 13.36 21.48 2.75
N ASN A 56 13.23 22.31 3.80
CA ASN A 56 14.00 23.55 3.90
C ASN A 56 15.47 23.24 4.22
N THR A 57 16.26 23.00 3.18
CA THR A 57 17.69 22.70 3.28
C THR A 57 18.52 23.90 3.70
N THR A 58 17.96 25.11 3.70
CA THR A 58 18.57 26.34 4.18
C THR A 58 18.54 26.47 5.70
N SER A 59 17.87 25.58 6.42
CA SER A 59 17.93 25.59 7.86
C SER A 59 19.38 25.28 8.29
N LYS A 60 19.93 26.08 9.19
CA LYS A 60 21.32 25.94 9.71
C LYS A 60 21.64 24.58 10.34
N ASN A 61 20.62 23.74 10.51
CA ASN A 61 20.67 22.48 11.23
C ASN A 61 20.60 21.25 10.31
N CYS A 62 20.73 21.41 8.99
CA CYS A 62 20.73 20.32 8.02
C CYS A 62 22.13 20.18 7.39
N SER A 63 22.70 18.98 7.41
CA SER A 63 23.96 18.66 6.75
C SER A 63 23.82 17.43 5.86
N GLU A 64 24.34 17.52 4.65
CA GLU A 64 24.44 16.37 3.77
C GLU A 64 25.64 15.52 4.15
N ILE A 65 25.47 14.20 4.16
CA ILE A 65 26.51 13.20 4.41
C ILE A 65 26.62 12.24 3.25
N ASP A 66 27.80 11.76 2.96
CA ASP A 66 28.04 10.79 1.89
C ASP A 66 28.05 9.36 2.43
N LEU A 67 27.02 8.58 2.10
CA LEU A 67 26.90 7.17 2.45
C LEU A 67 26.89 6.25 1.22
N ARG A 68 27.31 6.72 0.04
CA ARG A 68 27.29 5.94 -1.21
C ARG A 68 27.96 4.59 -1.07
N ASN A 69 29.06 4.51 -0.34
CA ASN A 69 29.80 3.27 -0.12
C ASN A 69 28.99 2.20 0.62
N TYR A 70 28.02 2.60 1.46
CA TYR A 70 27.13 1.68 2.18
C TYR A 70 25.98 1.21 1.33
N PHE A 71 25.52 2.02 0.38
CA PHE A 71 24.44 1.64 -0.53
C PHE A 71 24.91 0.75 -1.70
N GLY A 72 26.21 0.77 -2.02
CA GLY A 72 26.80 -0.03 -3.11
C GLY A 72 26.15 0.26 -4.45
N LYS A 73 25.49 -0.74 -5.05
CA LYS A 73 24.79 -0.61 -6.35
C LYS A 73 23.35 -0.09 -6.23
N TYR A 74 22.86 0.11 -5.02
CA TYR A 74 21.49 0.58 -4.80
C TYR A 74 21.46 2.09 -4.63
N GLU A 75 20.43 2.71 -5.17
CA GLU A 75 20.09 4.09 -4.89
C GLU A 75 19.20 4.15 -3.66
N GLY A 76 19.64 4.83 -2.63
CA GLY A 76 18.91 4.99 -1.39
C GLY A 76 19.04 6.41 -0.84
N SER A 77 18.27 6.69 0.18
CA SER A 77 18.44 7.87 1.04
C SER A 77 18.51 7.44 2.50
N PHE A 78 19.14 8.25 3.31
CA PHE A 78 19.20 8.05 4.74
C PHE A 78 18.99 9.39 5.44
N VAL A 79 18.11 9.40 6.44
CA VAL A 79 17.79 10.58 7.22
C VAL A 79 17.95 10.26 8.69
N LEU A 80 18.80 11.04 9.38
CA LEU A 80 18.99 10.97 10.81
C LEU A 80 18.68 12.32 11.45
N TYR A 81 17.81 12.33 12.45
CA TYR A 81 17.55 13.49 13.27
C TYR A 81 18.07 13.29 14.69
N ASP A 82 18.99 14.15 15.11
CA ASP A 82 19.50 14.21 16.48
C ASP A 82 18.63 15.19 17.29
N LEU A 83 17.68 14.65 18.04
CA LEU A 83 16.76 15.42 18.89
C LEU A 83 17.46 16.31 19.92
N LYS A 84 18.63 15.91 20.44
CA LYS A 84 19.34 16.68 21.48
C LYS A 84 20.02 17.90 20.92
N ARG A 85 20.51 17.80 19.66
CA ARG A 85 21.24 18.89 19.00
C ARG A 85 20.41 19.65 18.00
N ASP A 86 19.19 19.17 17.73
CA ASP A 86 18.32 19.69 16.67
C ASP A 86 19.03 19.73 15.30
N VAL A 87 19.66 18.61 14.93
CA VAL A 87 20.47 18.50 13.71
C VAL A 87 19.99 17.37 12.84
N TRP A 88 19.81 17.64 11.57
CA TRP A 88 19.52 16.65 10.54
C TRP A 88 20.77 16.28 9.77
N LYS A 89 21.01 14.98 9.57
CA LYS A 89 22.02 14.44 8.68
C LYS A 89 21.34 13.64 7.59
N ILE A 90 21.56 14.03 6.34
CA ILE A 90 20.82 13.46 5.21
C ILE A 90 21.80 12.99 4.15
N HIS A 91 21.60 11.77 3.66
CA HIS A 91 22.24 11.28 2.46
C HIS A 91 21.21 11.27 1.32
N ASN A 92 21.58 11.81 0.17
CA ASN A 92 20.75 11.88 -1.04
C ASN A 92 19.40 12.57 -0.76
N ILE A 93 19.47 13.89 -0.59
CA ILE A 93 18.33 14.70 -0.20
C ILE A 93 17.20 14.68 -1.26
N ASP A 94 17.57 14.66 -2.54
CA ASP A 94 16.58 14.62 -3.63
C ASP A 94 15.71 13.35 -3.55
N ARG A 95 16.31 12.24 -3.14
CA ARG A 95 15.58 11.00 -2.92
C ARG A 95 14.83 10.99 -1.59
N ALA A 96 15.36 11.65 -0.57
CA ALA A 96 14.71 11.73 0.75
C ALA A 96 13.38 12.47 0.70
N VAL A 97 13.22 13.44 -0.21
CA VAL A 97 11.98 14.23 -0.38
C VAL A 97 10.97 13.58 -1.31
N LEU A 98 11.32 12.47 -1.98
CA LEU A 98 10.38 11.75 -2.83
C LEU A 98 9.34 11.02 -1.98
N ARG A 99 8.08 11.23 -2.30
CA ARG A 99 6.99 10.46 -1.71
C ARG A 99 6.96 9.06 -2.31
N VAL A 100 6.98 8.07 -1.44
CA VAL A 100 6.89 6.66 -1.81
C VAL A 100 5.82 5.98 -0.96
N ALA A 101 5.25 4.90 -1.47
CA ALA A 101 4.29 4.13 -0.69
C ALA A 101 4.95 3.61 0.60
N PRO A 102 4.35 3.83 1.78
CA PRO A 102 4.94 3.44 3.06
C PRO A 102 5.00 1.92 3.24
N ASN A 103 4.22 1.16 2.49
CA ASN A 103 4.13 -0.29 2.61
C ASN A 103 3.91 -0.71 4.08
N SER A 104 4.66 -1.70 4.57
CA SER A 104 4.52 -2.20 5.94
C SER A 104 4.89 -1.21 7.05
N THR A 105 5.56 -0.10 6.74
CA THR A 105 5.83 0.94 7.75
C THR A 105 4.55 1.70 8.13
N TYR A 106 3.51 1.67 7.29
CA TYR A 106 2.21 2.25 7.61
C TYR A 106 1.56 1.61 8.84
N LYS A 107 1.85 0.35 9.14
CA LYS A 107 1.39 -0.35 10.35
C LYS A 107 1.73 0.36 11.67
N ILE A 108 2.76 1.21 11.65
CA ILE A 108 3.10 2.05 12.81
C ILE A 108 1.96 3.04 13.09
N TYR A 109 1.43 3.64 12.02
CA TYR A 109 0.30 4.57 12.11
C TYR A 109 -0.99 3.85 12.51
N ASP A 110 -1.28 2.68 11.90
CA ASP A 110 -2.44 1.85 12.26
C ASP A 110 -2.42 1.51 13.75
N ALA A 111 -1.24 1.16 14.28
CA ALA A 111 -1.05 0.87 15.70
C ALA A 111 -1.30 2.11 16.58
N LEU A 112 -0.73 3.26 16.20
CA LEU A 112 -0.88 4.52 16.94
C LEU A 112 -2.35 4.98 16.97
N PHE A 113 -3.02 4.98 15.83
CA PHE A 113 -4.41 5.37 15.72
C PHE A 113 -5.33 4.41 16.49
N GLY A 114 -5.05 3.10 16.37
CA GLY A 114 -5.77 2.08 17.12
C GLY A 114 -5.64 2.19 18.64
N LEU A 115 -4.47 2.62 19.13
CA LEU A 115 -4.22 2.89 20.55
C LEU A 115 -4.91 4.19 21.00
N GLU A 116 -4.84 5.24 20.21
CA GLU A 116 -5.43 6.55 20.52
C GLU A 116 -6.96 6.49 20.58
N GLU A 117 -7.58 5.81 19.63
CA GLU A 117 -9.05 5.63 19.59
C GLU A 117 -9.54 4.46 20.47
N GLY A 118 -8.63 3.79 21.20
CA GLY A 118 -8.99 2.71 22.12
C GLY A 118 -9.50 1.43 21.43
N VAL A 119 -9.28 1.26 20.14
CA VAL A 119 -9.58 0.02 19.38
C VAL A 119 -8.77 -1.16 19.92
N ILE A 120 -7.55 -0.88 20.33
CA ILE A 120 -6.64 -1.73 21.08
C ILE A 120 -6.06 -0.92 22.24
N THR A 121 -5.61 -1.62 23.28
CA THR A 121 -4.91 -0.98 24.41
C THR A 121 -3.61 -1.71 24.71
N PRO A 122 -2.65 -1.10 25.43
CA PRO A 122 -1.44 -1.81 25.84
C PRO A 122 -1.72 -3.09 26.65
N ALA A 123 -2.78 -3.08 27.46
CA ALA A 123 -3.20 -4.22 28.28
C ALA A 123 -4.02 -5.26 27.48
N ASN A 124 -4.71 -4.85 26.43
CA ASN A 124 -5.57 -5.73 25.63
C ASN A 124 -5.47 -5.37 24.14
N SER A 125 -4.54 -6.00 23.45
CA SER A 125 -4.34 -5.86 22.02
C SER A 125 -4.59 -7.18 21.26
N LEU A 126 -5.22 -8.17 21.91
CA LEU A 126 -5.50 -9.45 21.27
C LEU A 126 -6.62 -9.33 20.25
N ILE A 127 -6.34 -9.70 19.02
CA ILE A 127 -7.34 -9.90 17.96
C ILE A 127 -7.30 -11.38 17.56
N LYS A 128 -8.46 -12.02 17.61
CA LYS A 128 -8.59 -13.42 17.24
C LYS A 128 -8.44 -13.61 15.74
N TRP A 129 -7.73 -14.66 15.37
CA TRP A 129 -7.60 -15.09 13.99
C TRP A 129 -8.95 -15.44 13.38
N ASN A 130 -9.16 -15.01 12.15
CA ASN A 130 -10.42 -15.21 11.42
C ASN A 130 -10.57 -16.60 10.78
N GLY A 131 -9.61 -17.51 10.99
CA GLY A 131 -9.60 -18.85 10.41
C GLY A 131 -9.16 -18.93 8.93
N LYS A 132 -8.82 -17.78 8.31
CA LYS A 132 -8.35 -17.76 6.92
C LYS A 132 -6.88 -18.17 6.84
N ASN A 133 -6.55 -19.13 5.96
CA ASN A 133 -5.16 -19.52 5.74
C ASN A 133 -4.38 -18.48 4.96
N TYR A 134 -3.27 -18.03 5.53
CA TYR A 134 -2.29 -17.13 4.92
C TYR A 134 -1.00 -17.89 4.58
N PRO A 135 -0.20 -17.39 3.60
CA PRO A 135 1.05 -18.06 3.20
C PRO A 135 2.11 -18.14 4.31
N PHE A 136 2.02 -17.27 5.32
CA PHE A 136 2.95 -17.22 6.44
C PHE A 136 2.32 -17.90 7.64
N GLU A 137 2.97 -18.94 8.16
CA GLU A 137 2.46 -19.72 9.30
C GLU A 137 2.20 -18.85 10.53
N ALA A 138 3.09 -17.91 10.82
CA ALA A 138 2.95 -16.96 11.93
C ALA A 138 1.70 -16.07 11.85
N TRP A 139 1.03 -16.01 10.70
CA TRP A 139 -0.20 -15.24 10.50
C TRP A 139 -1.47 -16.03 10.83
N ASN A 140 -1.35 -17.38 10.94
CA ASN A 140 -2.48 -18.30 11.10
C ASN A 140 -2.76 -18.60 12.59
N THR A 141 -2.73 -17.59 13.42
CA THR A 141 -2.99 -17.67 14.86
C THR A 141 -3.49 -16.33 15.39
N ASP A 142 -4.05 -16.33 16.58
CA ASP A 142 -4.41 -15.10 17.30
C ASP A 142 -3.20 -14.18 17.45
N GLN A 143 -3.40 -12.88 17.31
CA GLN A 143 -2.33 -11.88 17.33
C GLN A 143 -2.54 -10.84 18.43
N THR A 144 -1.45 -10.48 19.07
CA THR A 144 -1.33 -9.24 19.84
C THR A 144 -0.64 -8.16 18.99
N LEU A 145 -0.68 -6.91 19.41
CA LEU A 145 0.06 -5.83 18.72
C LEU A 145 1.55 -6.18 18.57
N GLN A 146 2.16 -6.75 19.61
CA GLN A 146 3.58 -7.12 19.59
C GLN A 146 3.87 -8.22 18.57
N SER A 147 3.10 -9.31 18.57
CA SER A 147 3.30 -10.42 17.63
C SER A 147 2.98 -10.01 16.19
N ALA A 148 1.91 -9.23 15.99
CA ALA A 148 1.51 -8.74 14.68
C ALA A 148 2.54 -7.77 14.07
N MET A 149 3.11 -6.89 14.88
CA MET A 149 4.17 -5.98 14.44
C MET A 149 5.44 -6.76 14.10
N GLY A 150 5.85 -7.71 14.95
CA GLY A 150 7.05 -8.52 14.73
C GLY A 150 6.98 -9.40 13.48
N ALA A 151 5.81 -9.97 13.16
CA ALA A 151 5.58 -10.80 11.98
C ALA A 151 4.97 -10.03 10.80
N SER A 152 4.80 -8.71 10.92
CA SER A 152 4.18 -7.84 9.89
C SER A 152 2.82 -8.34 9.39
N VAL A 153 1.94 -8.74 10.30
CA VAL A 153 0.66 -9.42 10.02
C VAL A 153 -0.37 -8.45 9.43
N ASN A 154 -0.58 -8.48 8.13
CA ASN A 154 -1.47 -7.53 7.45
C ASN A 154 -2.91 -7.57 7.97
N TRP A 155 -3.50 -8.74 8.15
CA TRP A 155 -4.89 -8.88 8.56
C TRP A 155 -5.19 -8.27 9.94
N TYR A 156 -4.20 -8.25 10.84
CA TYR A 156 -4.33 -7.64 12.16
C TYR A 156 -4.53 -6.13 12.04
N PHE A 157 -3.69 -5.45 11.27
CA PHE A 157 -3.76 -4.01 11.07
C PHE A 157 -4.96 -3.61 10.21
N GLN A 158 -5.30 -4.40 9.19
CA GLN A 158 -6.56 -4.21 8.45
C GLN A 158 -7.79 -4.26 9.36
N THR A 159 -7.79 -5.15 10.36
CA THR A 159 -8.89 -5.21 11.35
C THR A 159 -8.93 -3.96 12.22
N ILE A 160 -7.78 -3.37 12.56
CA ILE A 160 -7.73 -2.08 13.28
C ILE A 160 -8.32 -0.98 12.39
N ASP A 161 -7.90 -0.88 11.15
CA ASP A 161 -8.40 0.12 10.19
C ASP A 161 -9.91 0.01 9.95
N GLU A 162 -10.41 -1.21 9.82
CA GLU A 162 -11.86 -1.47 9.68
C GLU A 162 -12.64 -0.99 10.91
N ARG A 163 -12.09 -1.15 12.10
CA ARG A 163 -12.73 -0.69 13.36
C ARG A 163 -12.63 0.82 13.56
N LEU A 164 -11.53 1.43 13.11
CA LEU A 164 -11.33 2.89 13.14
C LEU A 164 -12.29 3.60 12.18
N GLY A 165 -12.48 3.04 11.00
CA GLY A 165 -13.24 3.65 9.91
C GLY A 165 -12.48 4.76 9.19
N ALA A 166 -12.91 5.06 7.96
CA ALA A 166 -12.23 6.00 7.07
C ALA A 166 -12.15 7.42 7.64
N ASP A 167 -13.17 7.87 8.36
CA ASP A 167 -13.23 9.25 8.88
C ASP A 167 -12.16 9.47 9.96
N SER A 168 -11.98 8.51 10.88
CA SER A 168 -10.94 8.59 11.90
C SER A 168 -9.54 8.57 11.29
N ILE A 169 -9.28 7.67 10.35
CA ILE A 169 -8.00 7.59 9.63
C ILE A 169 -7.73 8.92 8.90
N GLN A 170 -8.73 9.49 8.22
CA GLN A 170 -8.58 10.75 7.50
C GLN A 170 -8.30 11.93 8.44
N LYS A 171 -8.93 11.96 9.61
CA LYS A 171 -8.70 12.98 10.65
C LYS A 171 -7.22 12.98 11.05
N TYR A 172 -6.65 11.83 11.39
CA TYR A 172 -5.25 11.72 11.81
C TYR A 172 -4.28 12.02 10.67
N THR A 173 -4.51 11.49 9.48
CA THR A 173 -3.62 11.74 8.35
C THR A 173 -3.61 13.19 7.89
N LYS A 174 -4.72 13.92 8.02
CA LYS A 174 -4.76 15.36 7.72
C LYS A 174 -4.10 16.20 8.81
N SER A 175 -4.44 15.96 10.09
CA SER A 175 -3.92 16.75 11.20
C SER A 175 -2.42 16.58 11.41
N ASP A 176 -1.90 15.36 11.28
CA ASP A 176 -0.48 15.09 11.46
C ASP A 176 0.38 15.59 10.28
N MET A 177 -0.21 15.68 9.09
CA MET A 177 0.47 16.28 7.93
C MET A 177 0.50 17.81 8.00
N GLU A 178 -0.46 18.46 8.67
CA GLU A 178 -0.49 19.92 8.85
C GLU A 178 0.33 20.41 10.04
N MET A 179 0.50 19.59 11.10
CA MET A 179 1.23 19.98 12.32
C MET A 179 2.76 19.81 12.26
N ARG A 180 3.33 19.28 11.17
CA ARG A 180 4.78 19.03 11.03
C ARG A 180 5.45 19.77 9.88
N ILE A 181 4.86 20.90 9.48
CA ILE A 181 5.47 21.78 8.49
C ILE A 181 5.96 23.06 9.17
#